data_164218fa6aeaa5a9eefdd337080715ca
#
_entry.id   164218fa6aeaa5a9eefdd337080715ca
#
_cell.length_a   1.000
_cell.length_b   1.000
_cell.length_c   1.000
_cell.angle_alpha   90.00
_cell.angle_beta   90.00
_cell.angle_gamma   90.00
#
_symmetry.space_group_name_H-M   'P 1'
#
loop_
_entity.id
_entity.type
_entity.pdbx_description
1 polymer ?
#
loop_
_entity_poly.entity_id
_entity_poly.type
_entity_poly.pdbx_seq_one_letter_code
_entity_poly.pdbx_strand_id
1 'polypeptide(L)'
;MQAALAAIWKKNLHQTRDRLTLLQRAADHLSTTRTLEEDLRGEAVSTAHKMAGSLGMFGLHSATEAARAVEQSLDHNGLPQPERLQEQVDALTAILAPHLSD
;
A
#
# COMPACT_ATOMS: atom_id res chain seq x y z
N MET A 1 -16.48 -11.29 -3.36
CA MET A 1 -16.92 -10.18 -2.48
C MET A 1 -18.45 -10.15 -2.48
N GLN A 2 -19.08 -10.01 -1.32
CA GLN A 2 -20.54 -9.90 -1.22
C GLN A 2 -21.02 -8.61 -1.88
N ALA A 3 -22.27 -8.59 -2.34
CA ALA A 3 -22.83 -7.43 -3.04
C ALA A 3 -22.76 -6.14 -2.21
N ALA A 4 -23.09 -6.21 -0.90
CA ALA A 4 -23.01 -5.04 -0.02
C ALA A 4 -21.58 -4.53 0.12
N LEU A 5 -20.62 -5.43 0.28
CA LEU A 5 -19.21 -5.08 0.36
C LEU A 5 -18.68 -4.53 -0.97
N ALA A 6 -19.16 -5.10 -2.08
CA ALA A 6 -18.76 -4.62 -3.41
C ALA A 6 -19.20 -3.19 -3.63
N ALA A 7 -20.39 -2.81 -3.16
CA ALA A 7 -20.87 -1.44 -3.25
C ALA A 7 -20.02 -0.48 -2.41
N ILE A 8 -19.64 -0.90 -1.19
CA ILE A 8 -18.75 -0.10 -0.33
C ILE A 8 -17.36 0.00 -0.97
N TRP A 9 -16.85 -1.10 -1.50
CA TRP A 9 -15.56 -1.12 -2.20
C TRP A 9 -15.54 -0.11 -3.34
N LYS A 10 -16.58 -0.09 -4.14
CA LYS A 10 -16.70 0.82 -5.28
C LYS A 10 -16.62 2.28 -4.84
N LYS A 11 -17.25 2.61 -3.70
CA LYS A 11 -17.19 3.97 -3.13
C LYS A 11 -15.78 4.32 -2.66
N ASN A 12 -14.99 3.33 -2.27
CA ASN A 12 -13.64 3.55 -1.74
C ASN A 12 -12.53 3.37 -2.78
N LEU A 13 -12.87 3.10 -4.04
CA LEU A 13 -11.87 2.88 -5.10
C LEU A 13 -10.91 4.05 -5.23
N HIS A 14 -11.43 5.26 -5.26
CA HIS A 14 -10.60 6.45 -5.41
C HIS A 14 -9.59 6.57 -4.27
N GLN A 15 -10.04 6.39 -3.04
CA GLN A 15 -9.19 6.44 -1.87
C GLN A 15 -8.13 5.34 -1.89
N THR A 16 -8.51 4.13 -2.31
CA THR A 16 -7.57 3.02 -2.40
C THR A 16 -6.50 3.30 -3.45
N ARG A 17 -6.89 3.85 -4.60
CA ARG A 17 -5.94 4.26 -5.64
C ARG A 17 -4.98 5.33 -5.14
N ASP A 18 -5.49 6.33 -4.43
CA ASP A 18 -4.66 7.42 -3.89
C ASP A 18 -3.65 6.89 -2.87
N ARG A 19 -4.08 5.98 -2.02
CA ARG A 19 -3.19 5.35 -1.04
C ARG A 19 -2.09 4.55 -1.73
N LEU A 20 -2.45 3.77 -2.74
CA LEU A 20 -1.47 2.99 -3.49
C LEU A 20 -0.47 3.91 -4.20
N THR A 21 -0.94 5.01 -4.77
CA THR A 21 -0.08 6.00 -5.42
C THR A 21 0.93 6.59 -4.44
N LEU A 22 0.50 6.87 -3.20
CA LEU A 22 1.42 7.37 -2.18
C LEU A 22 2.52 6.37 -1.87
N LEU A 23 2.19 5.09 -1.75
CA LEU A 23 3.19 4.05 -1.51
C LEU A 23 4.14 3.90 -2.69
N GLN A 24 3.63 3.99 -3.90
CA GLN A 24 4.45 3.97 -5.12
C GLN A 24 5.42 5.16 -5.15
N ARG A 25 4.94 6.34 -4.78
CA ARG A 25 5.79 7.53 -4.69
C ARG A 25 6.90 7.36 -3.68
N ALA A 26 6.59 6.80 -2.50
CA ALA A 26 7.60 6.58 -1.47
C ALA A 26 8.67 5.60 -1.94
N ALA A 27 8.26 4.50 -2.58
CA ALA A 27 9.18 3.51 -3.10
C ALA A 27 10.06 4.08 -4.22
N ASP A 28 9.47 4.83 -5.14
CA ASP A 28 10.19 5.45 -6.25
C ASP A 28 11.19 6.50 -5.74
N HIS A 29 10.78 7.30 -4.78
CA HIS A 29 11.65 8.31 -4.19
C HIS A 29 12.87 7.67 -3.53
N LEU A 30 12.65 6.61 -2.75
CA LEU A 30 13.75 5.90 -2.11
C LEU A 30 14.67 5.25 -3.13
N SER A 31 14.13 4.66 -4.19
CA SER A 31 14.92 4.02 -5.24
C SER A 31 15.77 5.03 -6.01
N THR A 32 15.23 6.21 -6.24
CA THR A 32 15.90 7.25 -7.04
C THR A 32 16.93 8.02 -6.24
N THR A 33 16.57 8.46 -5.03
CA THR A 33 17.39 9.36 -4.22
C THR A 33 18.20 8.65 -3.13
N ARG A 34 17.88 7.37 -2.87
CA ARG A 34 18.45 6.57 -1.78
C ARG A 34 18.21 7.18 -0.41
N THR A 35 17.24 8.08 -0.30
CA THR A 35 16.81 8.70 0.95
C THR A 35 15.29 8.64 1.07
N LEU A 36 14.80 8.75 2.31
CA LEU A 36 13.37 8.79 2.57
C LEU A 36 13.14 9.77 3.72
N GLU A 37 12.53 10.90 3.40
CA GLU A 37 12.27 11.93 4.39
C GLU A 37 11.25 11.42 5.43
N GLU A 38 11.41 11.87 6.67
CA GLU A 38 10.57 11.44 7.78
C GLU A 38 9.09 11.70 7.54
N ASP A 39 8.75 12.84 6.95
CA ASP A 39 7.34 13.17 6.68
C ASP A 39 6.72 12.19 5.67
N LEU A 40 7.42 11.92 4.58
CA LEU A 40 6.93 10.96 3.57
C LEU A 40 6.90 9.55 4.14
N ARG A 41 7.91 9.18 4.91
CA ARG A 41 7.96 7.88 5.58
C ARG A 41 6.77 7.70 6.51
N GLY A 42 6.50 8.69 7.35
CA GLY A 42 5.38 8.66 8.29
C GLY A 42 4.03 8.55 7.58
N GLU A 43 3.85 9.30 6.49
CA GLU A 43 2.64 9.19 5.67
C GLU A 43 2.50 7.80 5.06
N ALA A 44 3.61 7.25 4.56
CA ALA A 44 3.59 5.93 3.93
C ALA A 44 3.29 4.82 4.94
N VAL A 45 3.87 4.88 6.14
CA VAL A 45 3.57 3.92 7.22
C VAL A 45 2.09 3.98 7.57
N SER A 46 1.56 5.18 7.81
CA SER A 46 0.15 5.37 8.16
C SER A 46 -0.76 4.87 7.04
N THR A 47 -0.42 5.16 5.79
CA THR A 47 -1.18 4.74 4.62
C THR A 47 -1.21 3.23 4.48
N ALA A 48 -0.07 2.56 4.61
CA ALA A 48 0.01 1.11 4.52
C ALA A 48 -0.79 0.45 5.65
N HIS A 49 -0.72 1.02 6.86
CA HIS A 49 -1.49 0.52 8.01
C HIS A 49 -3.00 0.60 7.74
N LYS A 50 -3.47 1.75 7.27
CA LYS A 50 -4.89 1.95 6.95
C LYS A 50 -5.34 1.03 5.82
N MET A 51 -4.50 0.83 4.81
CA MET A 51 -4.80 -0.09 3.72
C MET A 51 -4.96 -1.51 4.22
N ALA A 52 -4.06 -1.97 5.08
CA ALA A 52 -4.13 -3.33 5.63
C ALA A 52 -5.46 -3.55 6.35
N GLY A 53 -5.89 -2.59 7.17
CA GLY A 53 -7.17 -2.68 7.86
C GLY A 53 -8.36 -2.68 6.90
N SER A 54 -8.37 -1.77 5.95
CA SER A 54 -9.45 -1.65 4.95
C SER A 54 -9.54 -2.89 4.07
N LEU A 55 -8.42 -3.36 3.53
CA LEU A 55 -8.39 -4.52 2.64
C LEU A 55 -8.82 -5.79 3.36
N GLY A 56 -8.47 -5.91 4.64
CA GLY A 56 -8.92 -7.04 5.47
C GLY A 56 -10.43 -7.08 5.63
N MET A 57 -11.06 -5.91 5.77
CA MET A 57 -12.51 -5.79 5.90
C MET A 57 -13.22 -6.30 4.63
N PHE A 58 -12.61 -6.14 3.47
CA PHE A 58 -13.15 -6.63 2.20
C PHE A 58 -12.77 -8.09 1.89
N GLY A 59 -12.05 -8.75 2.79
CA GLY A 59 -11.66 -10.14 2.61
C GLY A 59 -10.52 -10.35 1.62
N LEU A 60 -9.77 -9.30 1.30
CA LEU A 60 -8.65 -9.37 0.37
C LEU A 60 -7.37 -9.72 1.14
N HIS A 61 -7.26 -10.98 1.55
CA HIS A 61 -6.18 -11.42 2.46
C HIS A 61 -4.78 -11.24 1.89
N SER A 62 -4.57 -11.60 0.63
CA SER A 62 -3.24 -11.45 0.01
C SER A 62 -2.83 -9.99 -0.06
N ALA A 63 -3.78 -9.09 -0.40
CA ALA A 63 -3.51 -7.65 -0.44
C ALA A 63 -3.22 -7.11 0.97
N THR A 64 -3.96 -7.59 1.98
CA THR A 64 -3.73 -7.21 3.38
C THR A 64 -2.31 -7.57 3.82
N GLU A 65 -1.88 -8.80 3.52
CA GLU A 65 -0.53 -9.25 3.86
C GLU A 65 0.53 -8.44 3.13
N ALA A 66 0.30 -8.12 1.86
CA ALA A 66 1.22 -7.30 1.08
C ALA A 66 1.33 -5.89 1.65
N ALA A 67 0.21 -5.29 2.07
CA ALA A 67 0.21 -3.97 2.69
C ALA A 67 0.94 -3.98 4.04
N ARG A 68 0.75 -5.03 4.82
CA ARG A 68 1.48 -5.19 6.11
C ARG A 68 2.97 -5.33 5.89
N ALA A 69 3.39 -6.04 4.85
CA ALA A 69 4.81 -6.16 4.53
C ALA A 69 5.43 -4.80 4.21
N VAL A 70 4.71 -3.97 3.46
CA VAL A 70 5.14 -2.60 3.17
C VAL A 70 5.25 -1.78 4.46
N GLU A 71 4.23 -1.85 5.31
CA GLU A 71 4.22 -1.15 6.59
C GLU A 71 5.42 -1.54 7.45
N GLN A 72 5.68 -2.82 7.58
CA GLN A 72 6.78 -3.32 8.39
C GLN A 72 8.14 -2.87 7.86
N SER A 73 8.33 -2.87 6.55
CA SER A 73 9.57 -2.39 5.94
C SER A 73 9.80 -0.91 6.20
N LEU A 74 8.73 -0.10 6.17
CA LEU A 74 8.81 1.33 6.39
C LEU A 74 8.94 1.70 7.86
N ASP A 75 8.34 0.90 8.75
CA ASP A 75 8.31 1.16 10.19
C ASP A 75 9.55 0.62 10.92
N HIS A 76 10.46 0.01 10.20
CA HIS A 76 11.68 -0.53 10.76
C HIS A 76 12.71 0.57 11.03
N ASN A 77 13.53 0.39 12.07
CA ASN A 77 14.63 1.32 12.36
C ASN A 77 15.62 1.36 11.20
N GLY A 78 15.96 2.57 10.76
CA GLY A 78 16.83 2.77 9.62
C GLY A 78 16.07 2.85 8.31
N LEU A 79 16.79 2.99 7.21
CA LEU A 79 16.20 3.04 5.89
C LEU A 79 15.84 1.65 5.40
N PRO A 80 14.65 1.47 4.82
CA PRO A 80 14.34 0.21 4.13
C PRO A 80 15.29 0.01 2.95
N GLN A 81 15.47 -1.24 2.56
CA GLN A 81 16.22 -1.53 1.34
C GLN A 81 15.37 -1.11 0.14
N PRO A 82 15.88 -0.22 -0.74
CA PRO A 82 15.06 0.31 -1.84
C PRO A 82 14.48 -0.77 -2.74
N GLU A 83 15.27 -1.76 -3.11
CA GLU A 83 14.85 -2.83 -4.00
C GLU A 83 13.74 -3.69 -3.36
N ARG A 84 13.88 -3.96 -2.07
CA ARG A 84 12.89 -4.75 -1.34
C ARG A 84 11.56 -4.00 -1.21
N LEU A 85 11.62 -2.73 -0.85
CA LEU A 85 10.42 -1.91 -0.75
C LEU A 85 9.71 -1.82 -2.10
N GLN A 86 10.47 -1.62 -3.19
CA GLN A 86 9.91 -1.57 -4.53
C GLN A 86 9.19 -2.87 -4.88
N GLU A 87 9.83 -4.01 -4.62
CA GLU A 87 9.22 -5.32 -4.86
C GLU A 87 7.91 -5.49 -4.09
N GLN A 88 7.90 -5.07 -2.82
CA GLN A 88 6.70 -5.18 -1.98
C GLN A 88 5.57 -4.30 -2.48
N VAL A 89 5.87 -3.08 -2.87
CA VAL A 89 4.86 -2.16 -3.41
C VAL A 89 4.37 -2.66 -4.77
N ASP A 90 5.26 -3.17 -5.61
CA ASP A 90 4.89 -3.74 -6.90
C ASP A 90 3.98 -4.97 -6.74
N ALA A 91 4.29 -5.82 -5.75
CA ALA A 91 3.45 -6.98 -5.44
C ALA A 91 2.04 -6.55 -5.00
N LEU A 92 1.95 -5.55 -4.12
CA LEU A 92 0.66 -5.01 -3.69
C LEU A 92 -0.10 -4.44 -4.88
N THR A 93 0.57 -3.69 -5.74
CA THR A 93 -0.02 -3.12 -6.95
C THR A 93 -0.62 -4.22 -7.85
N ALA A 94 0.16 -5.28 -8.09
CA ALA A 94 -0.28 -6.39 -8.93
C ALA A 94 -1.49 -7.12 -8.34
N ILE A 95 -1.47 -7.35 -7.02
CA ILE A 95 -2.59 -8.01 -6.33
C ILE A 95 -3.86 -7.17 -6.41
N LEU A 96 -3.75 -5.85 -6.26
CA LEU A 96 -4.89 -4.96 -6.27
C LEU A 96 -5.41 -4.64 -7.68
N ALA A 97 -4.58 -4.73 -8.70
CA ALA A 97 -4.94 -4.30 -10.06
C ALA A 97 -6.31 -4.84 -10.54
N PRO A 98 -6.63 -6.15 -10.36
CA PRO A 98 -7.93 -6.66 -10.80
C PRO A 98 -9.12 -6.05 -10.06
N HIS A 99 -8.90 -5.48 -8.89
CA HIS A 99 -9.94 -4.93 -8.03
C HIS A 99 -10.10 -3.42 -8.17
N LEU A 100 -9.22 -2.76 -8.93
CA LEU A 100 -9.22 -1.30 -9.04
C LEU A 100 -9.93 -0.77 -10.28
N SER A 101 -10.39 -1.64 -11.16
CA SER A 101 -11.18 -1.21 -12.32
C SER A 101 -12.66 -1.08 -11.94
N ASP A 102 -13.29 -0.11 -12.52
CA ASP A 102 -14.72 0.20 -12.28
C ASP A 102 -15.66 -0.83 -12.89
#